data_a9d3d198ef05d182130e90b4478c4b16
#
_entry.id   a9d3d198ef05d182130e90b4478c4b16
#
_cell.length_a   1.000
_cell.length_b   1.000
_cell.length_c   1.000
_cell.angle_alpha   90.00
_cell.angle_beta   90.00
_cell.angle_gamma   90.00
#
_symmetry.space_group_name_H-M   'P 1'
#
loop_
_entity.id
_entity.type
_entity.pdbx_description
1 polymer ?
#
loop_
_entity_poly.entity_id
_entity_poly.type
_entity_poly.pdbx_seq_one_letter_code
_entity_poly.pdbx_strand_id
1 'polypeptide(L)'
;MDVLYFLKDRTRIIRQYYEQAALPFSEILRRIEAEEEPYIPTYSEDGEPPFLDEWIEAGELLDITGRCCISMLSASLQLYFRTWEYELGLNCSEICKATFKTKGLIAGYRACLAKAARIDWSCCPADLSIIEQVVLARNRDQHPENITTVRVTHAKKDWEKYTQPFFLSEREVGLFRDGETPGIFMIPALHISRDKLMTAVKQVECLCEWLEDQLLDAKYPSRKRRD
;
A
#
# COMPACT_ATOMS: atom_id res chain seq x y z
N MET A 1 -6.46 7.85 -25.10
CA MET A 1 -7.11 7.74 -23.78
C MET A 1 -6.13 8.34 -22.78
N ASP A 2 -6.60 9.16 -21.88
CA ASP A 2 -5.77 9.76 -20.81
C ASP A 2 -5.73 8.80 -19.61
N VAL A 3 -4.74 7.89 -19.63
CA VAL A 3 -4.62 6.82 -18.64
C VAL A 3 -4.28 7.39 -17.26
N LEU A 4 -3.43 8.42 -17.23
CA LEU A 4 -3.03 9.11 -16.00
C LEU A 4 -4.22 9.80 -15.33
N TYR A 5 -5.08 10.47 -16.11
CA TYR A 5 -6.30 11.09 -15.57
C TYR A 5 -7.17 10.09 -14.79
N PHE A 6 -7.42 8.90 -15.38
CA PHE A 6 -8.22 7.87 -14.71
C PHE A 6 -7.52 7.30 -13.48
N LEU A 7 -6.20 7.19 -13.47
CA LEU A 7 -5.47 6.80 -12.27
C LEU A 7 -5.67 7.85 -11.16
N LYS A 8 -5.46 9.14 -11.47
CA LYS A 8 -5.63 10.24 -10.51
C LYS A 8 -7.05 10.33 -9.95
N ASP A 9 -8.05 10.07 -10.77
CA ASP A 9 -9.44 10.01 -10.30
C ASP A 9 -9.64 8.85 -9.31
N ARG A 10 -9.11 7.66 -9.60
CA ARG A 10 -9.16 6.51 -8.67
C ARG A 10 -8.44 6.80 -7.36
N THR A 11 -7.23 7.38 -7.40
CA THR A 11 -6.49 7.70 -6.17
C THR A 11 -7.17 8.80 -5.36
N ARG A 12 -7.81 9.77 -6.01
CA ARG A 12 -8.65 10.78 -5.36
C ARG A 12 -9.82 10.12 -4.60
N ILE A 13 -10.51 9.17 -5.23
CA ILE A 13 -11.61 8.41 -4.61
C ILE A 13 -11.11 7.59 -3.42
N ILE A 14 -9.93 6.95 -3.53
CA ILE A 14 -9.34 6.18 -2.42
C ILE A 14 -9.07 7.07 -1.21
N ARG A 15 -8.48 8.26 -1.42
CA ARG A 15 -8.27 9.24 -0.33
C ARG A 15 -9.58 9.63 0.31
N GLN A 16 -10.58 10.01 -0.49
CA GLN A 16 -11.87 10.43 0.01
C GLN A 16 -12.59 9.30 0.76
N TYR A 17 -12.52 8.07 0.24
CA TYR A 17 -13.11 6.91 0.90
C TYR A 17 -12.47 6.68 2.27
N TYR A 18 -11.13 6.70 2.37
CA TYR A 18 -10.44 6.55 3.64
C TYR A 18 -10.87 7.62 4.66
N GLU A 19 -10.85 8.89 4.27
CA GLU A 19 -11.20 10.00 5.16
C GLU A 19 -12.64 9.88 5.70
N GLN A 20 -13.56 9.43 4.88
CA GLN A 20 -14.96 9.26 5.30
C GLN A 20 -15.19 7.99 6.11
N ALA A 21 -14.58 6.87 5.72
CA ALA A 21 -14.78 5.59 6.37
C ALA A 21 -14.05 5.48 7.71
N ALA A 22 -12.88 6.12 7.85
CA ALA A 22 -12.08 6.09 9.08
C ALA A 22 -12.60 7.02 10.18
N LEU A 23 -13.33 8.08 9.80
CA LEU A 23 -13.77 9.14 10.72
C LEU A 23 -14.52 8.63 11.96
N PRO A 24 -15.57 7.79 11.86
CA PRO A 24 -16.31 7.34 13.03
C PRO A 24 -15.44 6.53 14.00
N PHE A 25 -14.55 5.70 13.49
CA PHE A 25 -13.68 4.85 14.32
C PHE A 25 -12.58 5.65 15.00
N SER A 26 -11.98 6.61 14.29
CA SER A 26 -11.00 7.54 14.87
C SER A 26 -11.62 8.38 15.99
N GLU A 27 -12.87 8.79 15.82
CA GLU A 27 -13.59 9.58 16.83
C GLU A 27 -13.93 8.75 18.07
N ILE A 28 -14.28 7.47 17.92
CA ILE A 28 -14.47 6.55 19.05
C ILE A 28 -13.17 6.44 19.86
N LEU A 29 -12.05 6.13 19.22
CA LEU A 29 -10.75 6.04 19.90
C LEU A 29 -10.40 7.33 20.63
N ARG A 30 -10.54 8.48 19.95
CA ARG A 30 -10.26 9.80 20.54
C ARG A 30 -11.11 10.07 21.77
N ARG A 31 -12.42 9.75 21.73
CA ARG A 31 -13.34 9.98 22.86
C ARG A 31 -13.03 9.06 24.03
N ILE A 32 -12.69 7.80 23.78
CA ILE A 32 -12.27 6.87 24.85
C ILE A 32 -10.98 7.38 25.51
N GLU A 33 -9.99 7.79 24.74
CA GLU A 33 -8.72 8.31 25.25
C GLU A 33 -8.85 9.65 25.98
N ALA A 34 -9.83 10.47 25.59
CA ALA A 34 -10.12 11.75 26.21
C ALA A 34 -11.17 11.67 27.35
N GLU A 35 -11.69 10.48 27.65
CA GLU A 35 -12.75 10.26 28.63
C GLU A 35 -13.99 11.15 28.39
N GLU A 36 -14.35 11.36 27.10
CA GLU A 36 -15.50 12.15 26.70
C GLU A 36 -16.76 11.30 26.58
N GLU A 37 -17.94 11.93 26.81
CA GLU A 37 -19.23 11.25 26.62
C GLU A 37 -19.34 10.57 25.22
N PRO A 38 -19.82 9.33 25.15
CA PRO A 38 -20.38 8.49 26.21
C PRO A 38 -19.35 7.63 26.98
N TYR A 39 -18.05 7.83 26.77
CA TYR A 39 -16.95 7.00 27.28
C TYR A 39 -16.32 7.56 28.57
N ILE A 40 -17.14 8.09 29.48
CA ILE A 40 -16.68 8.52 30.80
C ILE A 40 -16.51 7.27 31.68
N PRO A 41 -15.31 6.98 32.22
CA PRO A 41 -15.08 5.82 33.06
C PRO A 41 -15.92 5.92 34.35
N THR A 42 -16.65 4.85 34.63
CA THR A 42 -17.25 4.67 35.97
C THR A 42 -16.26 3.91 36.84
N TYR A 43 -16.24 4.19 38.15
CA TYR A 43 -15.40 3.44 39.07
C TYR A 43 -15.73 1.95 38.97
N SER A 44 -14.72 1.14 38.67
CA SER A 44 -14.80 -0.33 38.68
C SER A 44 -13.66 -0.90 39.53
N GLU A 45 -13.95 -1.92 40.30
CA GLU A 45 -12.93 -2.70 41.02
C GLU A 45 -12.26 -3.74 40.10
N ASP A 46 -12.81 -3.94 38.92
CA ASP A 46 -12.23 -4.81 37.90
C ASP A 46 -10.98 -4.15 37.31
N GLY A 47 -9.87 -4.86 37.25
CA GLY A 47 -8.61 -4.35 36.75
C GLY A 47 -8.55 -4.15 35.22
N GLU A 48 -9.68 -4.30 34.51
CA GLU A 48 -9.77 -4.09 33.07
C GLU A 48 -9.96 -2.61 32.73
N PRO A 49 -9.25 -2.10 31.70
CA PRO A 49 -9.48 -0.75 31.21
C PRO A 49 -10.94 -0.56 30.77
N PRO A 50 -11.59 0.53 31.15
CA PRO A 50 -12.96 0.82 30.71
C PRO A 50 -13.00 0.97 29.19
N PHE A 51 -14.07 0.47 28.57
CA PHE A 51 -14.30 0.52 27.11
C PHE A 51 -13.22 -0.17 26.25
N LEU A 52 -12.55 -1.21 26.80
CA LEU A 52 -11.49 -1.92 26.11
C LEU A 52 -12.00 -2.59 24.83
N ASP A 53 -13.19 -3.19 24.84
CA ASP A 53 -13.77 -3.88 23.69
C ASP A 53 -14.07 -2.88 22.57
N GLU A 54 -14.67 -1.74 22.87
CA GLU A 54 -14.97 -0.67 21.92
C GLU A 54 -13.69 -0.07 21.34
N TRP A 55 -12.64 0.08 22.16
CA TRP A 55 -11.34 0.55 21.71
C TRP A 55 -10.68 -0.44 20.74
N ILE A 56 -10.71 -1.73 21.06
CA ILE A 56 -10.18 -2.79 20.20
C ILE A 56 -10.95 -2.84 18.87
N GLU A 57 -12.29 -2.87 18.92
CA GLU A 57 -13.15 -2.92 17.75
C GLU A 57 -12.91 -1.73 16.81
N ALA A 58 -12.89 -0.52 17.35
CA ALA A 58 -12.62 0.69 16.56
C ALA A 58 -11.23 0.64 15.90
N GLY A 59 -10.20 0.16 16.62
CA GLY A 59 -8.86 -0.04 16.09
C GLY A 59 -8.80 -1.05 14.94
N GLU A 60 -9.50 -2.19 15.09
CA GLU A 60 -9.59 -3.20 14.04
C GLU A 60 -10.30 -2.69 12.77
N LEU A 61 -11.37 -1.90 12.95
CA LEU A 61 -12.12 -1.30 11.84
C LEU A 61 -11.29 -0.26 11.09
N LEU A 62 -10.45 0.51 11.77
CA LEU A 62 -9.46 1.40 11.14
C LEU A 62 -8.43 0.62 10.33
N ASP A 63 -7.90 -0.47 10.89
CA ASP A 63 -6.95 -1.32 10.19
C ASP A 63 -7.55 -1.97 8.93
N ILE A 64 -8.80 -2.45 9.01
CA ILE A 64 -9.54 -2.98 7.86
C ILE A 64 -9.70 -1.88 6.80
N THR A 65 -10.11 -0.68 7.19
CA THR A 65 -10.29 0.45 6.27
C THR A 65 -8.98 0.77 5.53
N GLY A 66 -7.86 0.81 6.25
CA GLY A 66 -6.53 1.02 5.66
C GLY A 66 -6.16 -0.07 4.66
N ARG A 67 -6.37 -1.35 5.00
CA ARG A 67 -6.10 -2.50 4.11
C ARG A 67 -6.98 -2.50 2.86
N CYS A 68 -8.25 -2.16 2.99
CA CYS A 68 -9.15 -1.99 1.84
C CYS A 68 -8.61 -0.92 0.88
N CYS A 69 -8.19 0.24 1.40
CA CYS A 69 -7.64 1.32 0.59
C CYS A 69 -6.33 0.92 -0.13
N ILE A 70 -5.42 0.20 0.55
CA ILE A 70 -4.21 -0.32 -0.09
C ILE A 70 -4.53 -1.35 -1.17
N SER A 71 -5.54 -2.19 -0.96
CA SER A 71 -5.99 -3.15 -1.97
C SER A 71 -6.55 -2.44 -3.21
N MET A 72 -7.34 -1.37 -3.03
CA MET A 72 -7.83 -0.52 -4.11
C MET A 72 -6.68 0.19 -4.85
N LEU A 73 -5.68 0.70 -4.12
CA LEU A 73 -4.51 1.37 -4.69
C LEU A 73 -3.67 0.41 -5.54
N SER A 74 -3.39 -0.78 -5.01
CA SER A 74 -2.67 -1.83 -5.75
C SER A 74 -3.42 -2.25 -7.02
N ALA A 75 -4.74 -2.40 -6.95
CA ALA A 75 -5.57 -2.73 -8.11
C ALA A 75 -5.54 -1.61 -9.16
N SER A 76 -5.58 -0.34 -8.73
CA SER A 76 -5.51 0.82 -9.63
C SER A 76 -4.16 0.88 -10.36
N LEU A 77 -3.04 0.64 -9.66
CA LEU A 77 -1.72 0.55 -10.25
C LEU A 77 -1.61 -0.60 -11.26
N GLN A 78 -2.16 -1.79 -10.93
CA GLN A 78 -2.17 -2.92 -11.87
C GLN A 78 -2.98 -2.61 -13.13
N LEU A 79 -4.13 -1.93 -12.99
CA LEU A 79 -4.94 -1.51 -14.13
C LEU A 79 -4.20 -0.48 -15.00
N TYR A 80 -3.48 0.46 -14.39
CA TYR A 80 -2.63 1.40 -15.12
C TYR A 80 -1.62 0.66 -16.00
N PHE A 81 -0.85 -0.26 -15.44
CA PHE A 81 0.12 -1.04 -16.21
C PHE A 81 -0.53 -1.87 -17.32
N ARG A 82 -1.64 -2.57 -17.03
CA ARG A 82 -2.35 -3.39 -18.04
C ARG A 82 -2.92 -2.54 -19.18
N THR A 83 -3.38 -1.34 -18.87
CA THR A 83 -3.88 -0.42 -19.89
C THR A 83 -2.74 -0.02 -20.82
N TRP A 84 -1.57 0.31 -20.29
CA TRP A 84 -0.40 0.62 -21.10
C TRP A 84 0.15 -0.58 -21.86
N GLU A 85 0.12 -1.79 -21.31
CA GLU A 85 0.41 -3.01 -22.08
C GLU A 85 -0.46 -3.12 -23.33
N TYR A 86 -1.76 -2.91 -23.17
CA TYR A 86 -2.72 -2.94 -24.27
C TYR A 86 -2.45 -1.81 -25.29
N GLU A 87 -2.24 -0.60 -24.82
CA GLU A 87 -1.99 0.59 -25.66
C GLU A 87 -0.68 0.49 -26.49
N LEU A 88 0.32 -0.23 -25.98
CA LEU A 88 1.59 -0.47 -26.64
C LEU A 88 1.66 -1.81 -27.39
N GLY A 89 0.61 -2.62 -27.34
CA GLY A 89 0.60 -3.96 -27.94
C GLY A 89 1.60 -4.91 -27.29
N LEU A 90 1.89 -4.75 -26.00
CA LEU A 90 2.86 -5.57 -25.26
C LEU A 90 2.17 -6.70 -24.49
N ASN A 91 2.91 -7.76 -24.21
CA ASN A 91 2.56 -8.79 -23.26
C ASN A 91 3.73 -8.96 -22.27
N CYS A 92 3.73 -8.13 -21.24
CA CYS A 92 4.84 -8.07 -20.28
C CYS A 92 4.99 -9.38 -19.51
N SER A 93 3.90 -10.09 -19.24
CA SER A 93 3.94 -11.38 -18.55
C SER A 93 4.66 -12.48 -19.36
N GLU A 94 4.62 -12.43 -20.69
CA GLU A 94 5.40 -13.34 -21.54
C GLU A 94 6.83 -12.83 -21.78
N ILE A 95 6.99 -11.52 -22.04
CA ILE A 95 8.33 -10.92 -22.31
C ILE A 95 9.29 -11.09 -21.13
N CYS A 96 8.78 -10.99 -19.89
CA CYS A 96 9.57 -11.03 -18.65
C CYS A 96 9.05 -12.06 -17.63
N LYS A 97 8.50 -13.19 -18.11
CA LYS A 97 7.86 -14.23 -17.29
C LYS A 97 8.67 -14.67 -16.06
N ALA A 98 9.96 -14.92 -16.24
CA ALA A 98 10.84 -15.32 -15.14
C ALA A 98 10.91 -14.24 -14.05
N THR A 99 10.99 -12.95 -14.42
CA THR A 99 11.06 -11.84 -13.49
C THR A 99 9.76 -11.66 -12.71
N PHE A 100 8.61 -11.73 -13.39
CA PHE A 100 7.30 -11.70 -12.71
C PHE A 100 7.16 -12.82 -11.69
N LYS A 101 7.59 -14.04 -12.05
CA LYS A 101 7.49 -15.21 -11.16
C LYS A 101 8.43 -15.13 -9.96
N THR A 102 9.64 -14.62 -10.13
CA THR A 102 10.69 -14.68 -9.10
C THR A 102 10.82 -13.40 -8.29
N LYS A 103 10.56 -12.23 -8.90
CA LYS A 103 10.79 -10.91 -8.31
C LYS A 103 9.50 -10.08 -8.12
N GLY A 104 8.35 -10.58 -8.59
CA GLY A 104 7.05 -9.97 -8.40
C GLY A 104 6.67 -8.94 -9.46
N LEU A 105 5.51 -8.29 -9.23
CA LEU A 105 4.82 -7.44 -10.19
C LEU A 105 5.66 -6.23 -10.62
N ILE A 106 6.15 -5.45 -9.67
CA ILE A 106 6.88 -4.21 -9.95
C ILE A 106 8.18 -4.48 -10.71
N ALA A 107 8.95 -5.47 -10.27
CA ALA A 107 10.17 -5.87 -10.96
C ALA A 107 9.88 -6.41 -12.36
N GLY A 108 8.77 -7.13 -12.55
CA GLY A 108 8.31 -7.63 -13.84
C GLY A 108 8.02 -6.51 -14.83
N TYR A 109 7.23 -5.51 -14.42
CA TYR A 109 6.93 -4.35 -15.27
C TYR A 109 8.16 -3.49 -15.54
N ARG A 110 9.02 -3.28 -14.55
CA ARG A 110 10.30 -2.58 -14.76
C ARG A 110 11.13 -3.26 -15.86
N ALA A 111 11.32 -4.56 -15.76
CA ALA A 111 12.11 -5.31 -16.75
C ALA A 111 11.46 -5.28 -18.14
N CYS A 112 10.14 -5.43 -18.22
CA CYS A 112 9.41 -5.41 -19.49
C CYS A 112 9.50 -4.03 -20.15
N LEU A 113 9.18 -2.96 -19.45
CA LEU A 113 9.15 -1.62 -20.01
C LEU A 113 10.56 -1.09 -20.33
N ALA A 114 11.58 -1.46 -19.55
CA ALA A 114 12.97 -1.18 -19.90
C ALA A 114 13.35 -1.85 -21.23
N LYS A 115 12.94 -3.11 -21.45
CA LYS A 115 13.26 -3.88 -22.67
C LYS A 115 12.44 -3.42 -23.88
N ALA A 116 11.12 -3.25 -23.72
CA ALA A 116 10.20 -3.02 -24.83
C ALA A 116 10.01 -1.54 -25.17
N ALA A 117 9.96 -0.67 -24.16
CA ALA A 117 9.78 0.78 -24.32
C ALA A 117 11.06 1.58 -24.07
N ARG A 118 12.21 0.93 -23.77
CA ARG A 118 13.51 1.54 -23.49
C ARG A 118 13.50 2.56 -22.35
N ILE A 119 12.67 2.34 -21.33
CA ILE A 119 12.56 3.23 -20.18
C ILE A 119 13.78 3.07 -19.28
N ASP A 120 14.45 4.19 -18.98
CA ASP A 120 15.55 4.24 -18.02
C ASP A 120 15.02 4.51 -16.60
N TRP A 121 14.97 3.46 -15.80
CA TRP A 121 14.48 3.50 -14.42
C TRP A 121 15.43 4.17 -13.43
N SER A 122 16.65 4.52 -13.81
CA SER A 122 17.60 5.22 -12.93
C SER A 122 17.12 6.63 -12.58
N CYS A 123 16.31 7.22 -13.44
CA CYS A 123 15.73 8.56 -13.29
C CYS A 123 14.33 8.55 -12.64
N CYS A 124 13.84 7.41 -12.17
CA CYS A 124 12.52 7.32 -11.55
C CYS A 124 12.50 8.08 -10.21
N PRO A 125 11.62 9.10 -10.06
CA PRO A 125 11.57 9.90 -8.83
C PRO A 125 10.80 9.23 -7.69
N ALA A 126 10.04 8.15 -7.99
CA ALA A 126 9.21 7.46 -7.02
C ALA A 126 10.00 6.42 -6.23
N ASP A 127 9.65 6.26 -4.96
CA ASP A 127 10.18 5.17 -4.12
C ASP A 127 9.53 3.83 -4.51
N LEU A 128 10.25 3.08 -5.33
CA LEU A 128 9.81 1.77 -5.80
C LEU A 128 9.71 0.73 -4.67
N SER A 129 10.41 0.94 -3.56
CA SER A 129 10.30 0.06 -2.38
C SER A 129 8.93 0.19 -1.73
N ILE A 130 8.43 1.42 -1.55
CA ILE A 130 7.07 1.65 -1.04
C ILE A 130 6.03 1.07 -1.99
N ILE A 131 6.19 1.28 -3.29
CA ILE A 131 5.25 0.78 -4.31
C ILE A 131 5.21 -0.75 -4.32
N GLU A 132 6.36 -1.41 -4.18
CA GLU A 132 6.41 -2.87 -4.06
C GLU A 132 5.67 -3.33 -2.80
N GLN A 133 5.86 -2.64 -1.67
CA GLN A 133 5.18 -2.96 -0.41
C GLN A 133 3.66 -2.73 -0.48
N VAL A 134 3.15 -1.80 -1.30
CA VAL A 134 1.71 -1.68 -1.60
C VAL A 134 1.18 -2.99 -2.21
N VAL A 135 1.91 -3.57 -3.16
CA VAL A 135 1.51 -4.84 -3.80
C VAL A 135 1.59 -6.00 -2.82
N LEU A 136 2.64 -6.05 -2.01
CA LEU A 136 2.82 -7.10 -1.01
C LEU A 136 1.74 -7.03 0.09
N ALA A 137 1.44 -5.84 0.58
CA ALA A 137 0.38 -5.61 1.57
C ALA A 137 -0.99 -6.10 1.06
N ARG A 138 -1.35 -5.75 -0.17
CA ARG A 138 -2.58 -6.27 -0.80
C ARG A 138 -2.57 -7.80 -0.88
N ASN A 139 -1.45 -8.41 -1.27
CA ASN A 139 -1.39 -9.86 -1.40
C ASN A 139 -1.55 -10.56 -0.03
N ARG A 140 -1.03 -9.98 1.05
CA ARG A 140 -1.21 -10.50 2.40
C ARG A 140 -2.65 -10.39 2.88
N ASP A 141 -3.30 -9.26 2.62
CA ASP A 141 -4.70 -9.01 2.97
C ASP A 141 -5.66 -9.96 2.24
N GLN A 142 -5.44 -10.21 0.95
CA GLN A 142 -6.34 -11.01 0.13
C GLN A 142 -6.08 -12.52 0.17
N HIS A 143 -4.94 -12.95 0.69
CA HIS A 143 -4.58 -14.38 0.77
C HIS A 143 -4.14 -14.74 2.20
N PRO A 144 -5.06 -14.65 3.19
CA PRO A 144 -4.77 -15.11 4.55
C PRO A 144 -4.49 -16.62 4.54
N GLU A 145 -3.56 -17.05 5.37
CA GLU A 145 -3.19 -18.47 5.47
C GLU A 145 -4.24 -19.29 6.21
N ASN A 146 -4.97 -18.67 7.14
CA ASN A 146 -5.95 -19.34 7.98
C ASN A 146 -7.04 -18.35 8.40
N ILE A 147 -8.30 -18.83 8.49
CA ILE A 147 -9.45 -18.04 8.95
C ILE A 147 -9.35 -17.63 10.43
N THR A 148 -8.57 -18.38 11.22
CA THR A 148 -8.34 -18.06 12.63
C THR A 148 -7.28 -16.98 12.84
N THR A 149 -6.63 -16.51 11.78
CA THR A 149 -5.67 -15.41 11.82
C THR A 149 -6.42 -14.09 11.90
N VAL A 150 -6.66 -13.60 13.12
CA VAL A 150 -7.37 -12.34 13.37
C VAL A 150 -6.58 -11.14 12.81
N ARG A 151 -5.25 -11.14 12.97
CA ARG A 151 -4.39 -10.05 12.48
C ARG A 151 -3.66 -10.46 11.21
N VAL A 152 -3.75 -9.61 10.19
CA VAL A 152 -2.91 -9.74 8.99
C VAL A 152 -1.50 -9.32 9.35
N THR A 153 -0.52 -10.19 9.10
CA THR A 153 0.90 -9.95 9.39
C THR A 153 1.73 -9.90 8.12
N HIS A 154 2.89 -9.27 8.20
CA HIS A 154 3.88 -9.34 7.11
C HIS A 154 4.35 -10.78 6.89
N ALA A 155 4.67 -11.16 5.63
CA ALA A 155 5.32 -12.43 5.39
C ALA A 155 6.78 -12.36 5.85
N LYS A 156 7.30 -13.47 6.41
CA LYS A 156 8.70 -13.54 6.87
C LYS A 156 9.70 -13.06 5.82
N LYS A 157 9.55 -13.49 4.57
CA LYS A 157 10.39 -13.07 3.45
C LYS A 157 10.33 -11.57 3.13
N ASP A 158 9.22 -10.89 3.47
CA ASP A 158 9.04 -9.48 3.15
C ASP A 158 9.75 -8.60 4.19
N TRP A 159 9.69 -8.95 5.48
CA TRP A 159 10.44 -8.20 6.48
C TRP A 159 11.93 -8.60 6.57
N GLU A 160 12.32 -9.76 6.10
CA GLU A 160 13.73 -10.10 5.86
C GLU A 160 14.34 -9.27 4.71
N LYS A 161 13.52 -8.92 3.71
CA LYS A 161 13.92 -8.08 2.58
C LYS A 161 14.04 -6.60 2.94
N TYR A 162 13.13 -6.12 3.78
CA TYR A 162 13.07 -4.73 4.19
C TYR A 162 13.47 -4.64 5.66
N THR A 163 14.64 -4.05 5.96
CA THR A 163 15.12 -3.88 7.33
C THR A 163 14.07 -3.26 8.25
N GLN A 164 13.22 -2.41 7.68
CA GLN A 164 12.05 -1.84 8.32
C GLN A 164 10.91 -1.77 7.29
N PRO A 165 9.90 -2.66 7.36
CA PRO A 165 8.73 -2.58 6.51
C PRO A 165 8.01 -1.24 6.64
N PHE A 166 7.47 -0.73 5.53
CA PHE A 166 6.82 0.57 5.52
C PHE A 166 5.49 0.57 6.31
N PHE A 167 4.72 -0.52 6.22
CA PHE A 167 3.40 -0.63 6.86
C PHE A 167 3.48 -1.28 8.24
N LEU A 168 4.15 -0.62 9.18
CA LEU A 168 4.23 -1.00 10.60
C LEU A 168 3.50 0.02 11.47
N SER A 169 3.03 -0.36 12.63
CA SER A 169 2.59 0.61 13.65
C SER A 169 3.80 1.38 14.22
N GLU A 170 3.58 2.57 14.76
CA GLU A 170 4.65 3.35 15.40
C GLU A 170 5.29 2.61 16.57
N ARG A 171 4.49 1.84 17.32
CA ARG A 171 4.97 0.99 18.41
C ARG A 171 5.93 -0.08 17.90
N GLU A 172 5.60 -0.74 16.79
CA GLU A 172 6.46 -1.75 16.20
C GLU A 172 7.74 -1.14 15.60
N VAL A 173 7.64 0.05 14.99
CA VAL A 173 8.82 0.80 14.53
C VAL A 173 9.82 1.04 15.66
N GLY A 174 9.36 1.36 16.87
CA GLY A 174 10.21 1.51 18.05
C GLY A 174 10.99 0.23 18.36
N LEU A 175 10.36 -0.94 18.31
CA LEU A 175 10.98 -2.23 18.56
C LEU A 175 12.10 -2.59 17.55
N PHE A 176 11.96 -2.14 16.30
CA PHE A 176 12.98 -2.37 15.26
C PHE A 176 14.19 -1.42 15.35
N ARG A 177 14.03 -0.23 15.97
CA ARG A 177 15.15 0.76 16.10
C ARG A 177 16.28 0.28 16.98
N ASP A 178 16.00 -0.55 17.96
CA ASP A 178 16.97 -1.04 18.93
C ASP A 178 17.84 -2.21 18.41
N GLY A 179 17.72 -2.54 17.12
CA GLY A 179 18.52 -3.58 16.47
C GLY A 179 18.13 -5.01 16.87
N GLU A 180 17.10 -5.16 17.65
CA GLU A 180 16.53 -6.47 17.96
C GLU A 180 15.71 -6.94 16.75
N THR A 181 16.17 -7.97 16.09
CA THR A 181 15.31 -8.74 15.18
C THR A 181 14.15 -9.26 16.00
N PRO A 182 12.89 -8.94 15.66
CA PRO A 182 11.75 -9.50 16.38
C PRO A 182 11.93 -11.01 16.49
N GLY A 183 11.88 -11.54 17.69
CA GLY A 183 12.00 -12.97 17.90
C GLY A 183 10.93 -13.70 17.06
N ILE A 184 11.16 -14.97 16.78
CA ILE A 184 10.29 -15.85 15.97
C ILE A 184 8.79 -15.76 16.38
N PHE A 185 8.50 -15.24 17.56
CA PHE A 185 7.17 -15.12 18.15
C PHE A 185 6.46 -13.77 17.90
N MET A 186 7.13 -12.79 17.30
CA MET A 186 6.55 -11.45 17.08
C MET A 186 6.64 -11.05 15.61
N ILE A 187 5.80 -11.71 14.78
CA ILE A 187 5.66 -11.29 13.39
C ILE A 187 4.90 -9.97 13.37
N PRO A 188 5.47 -8.89 12.77
CA PRO A 188 4.85 -7.59 12.76
C PRO A 188 3.50 -7.59 12.06
N ALA A 189 2.53 -6.86 12.61
CA ALA A 189 1.23 -6.68 11.99
C ALA A 189 1.33 -5.75 10.77
N LEU A 190 0.50 -6.02 9.77
CA LEU A 190 0.31 -5.12 8.64
C LEU A 190 -0.58 -3.96 9.09
N HIS A 191 0.02 -2.81 9.40
CA HIS A 191 -0.69 -1.62 9.87
C HIS A 191 -0.60 -0.48 8.86
N ILE A 192 -1.75 0.02 8.41
CA ILE A 192 -1.84 1.05 7.38
C ILE A 192 -2.49 2.30 7.98
N SER A 193 -1.65 3.15 8.58
CA SER A 193 -2.08 4.45 9.06
C SER A 193 -2.44 5.39 7.90
N ARG A 194 -3.19 6.46 8.23
CA ARG A 194 -3.55 7.52 7.29
C ARG A 194 -2.33 8.07 6.53
N ASP A 195 -1.28 8.45 7.26
CA ASP A 195 -0.11 9.09 6.67
C ASP A 195 0.68 8.13 5.76
N LYS A 196 0.75 6.85 6.12
CA LYS A 196 1.36 5.81 5.27
C LYS A 196 0.54 5.55 4.01
N LEU A 197 -0.79 5.53 4.12
CA LEU A 197 -1.66 5.44 2.94
C LEU A 197 -1.46 6.63 2.01
N MET A 198 -1.50 7.87 2.53
CA MET A 198 -1.33 9.08 1.73
C MET A 198 0.05 9.15 1.07
N THR A 199 1.09 8.71 1.78
CA THR A 199 2.44 8.58 1.22
C THR A 199 2.48 7.54 0.10
N ALA A 200 1.89 6.35 0.30
CA ALA A 200 1.83 5.31 -0.73
C ALA A 200 1.08 5.78 -1.98
N VAL A 201 -0.06 6.47 -1.81
CA VAL A 201 -0.81 7.06 -2.92
C VAL A 201 0.05 8.06 -3.69
N LYS A 202 0.78 8.95 -2.99
CA LYS A 202 1.68 9.93 -3.61
C LYS A 202 2.80 9.24 -4.40
N GLN A 203 3.38 8.15 -3.89
CA GLN A 203 4.42 7.40 -4.60
C GLN A 203 3.90 6.72 -5.86
N VAL A 204 2.69 6.15 -5.81
CA VAL A 204 2.04 5.57 -6.99
C VAL A 204 1.75 6.63 -8.05
N GLU A 205 1.22 7.80 -7.66
CA GLU A 205 0.97 8.92 -8.57
C GLU A 205 2.28 9.43 -9.19
N CYS A 206 3.31 9.63 -8.38
CA CYS A 206 4.64 10.06 -8.84
C CYS A 206 5.24 9.08 -9.87
N LEU A 207 5.12 7.77 -9.63
CA LEU A 207 5.54 6.76 -10.62
C LEU A 207 4.77 6.89 -11.93
N CYS A 208 3.44 6.97 -11.84
CA CYS A 208 2.60 6.97 -13.04
C CYS A 208 2.73 8.28 -13.82
N GLU A 209 2.89 9.43 -13.17
CA GLU A 209 3.20 10.72 -13.81
C GLU A 209 4.52 10.64 -14.58
N TRP A 210 5.56 10.13 -13.93
CA TRP A 210 6.87 9.99 -14.56
C TRP A 210 6.85 9.00 -15.74
N LEU A 211 6.10 7.90 -15.63
CA LEU A 211 5.95 6.90 -16.69
C LEU A 211 5.13 7.41 -17.87
N GLU A 212 4.10 8.24 -17.63
CA GLU A 212 3.14 8.64 -18.67
C GLU A 212 3.84 9.28 -19.86
N ASP A 213 4.74 10.24 -19.63
CA ASP A 213 5.47 10.92 -20.70
C ASP A 213 6.32 9.95 -21.53
N GLN A 214 7.00 9.03 -20.87
CA GLN A 214 7.85 8.05 -21.51
C GLN A 214 7.07 7.01 -22.33
N LEU A 215 5.90 6.58 -21.80
CA LEU A 215 5.02 5.64 -22.48
C LEU A 215 4.30 6.29 -23.67
N LEU A 216 3.95 7.57 -23.57
CA LEU A 216 3.44 8.36 -24.69
C LEU A 216 4.50 8.53 -25.80
N ASP A 217 5.75 8.81 -25.43
CA ASP A 217 6.86 8.89 -26.37
C ASP A 217 7.13 7.54 -27.06
N ALA A 218 7.02 6.46 -26.33
CA ALA A 218 7.15 5.11 -26.91
C ALA A 218 6.01 4.78 -27.87
N LYS A 219 4.79 5.21 -27.57
CA LYS A 219 3.62 5.00 -28.42
C LYS A 219 3.63 5.89 -29.68
N TYR A 220 4.12 7.14 -29.55
CA TYR A 220 4.13 8.14 -30.62
C TYR A 220 5.53 8.70 -30.92
N PRO A 221 6.44 7.89 -31.47
CA PRO A 221 7.85 8.27 -31.65
C PRO A 221 8.06 9.48 -32.58
N SER A 222 7.07 9.86 -33.36
CA SER A 222 7.10 11.05 -34.24
C SER A 222 6.94 12.39 -33.49
N ARG A 223 6.58 12.39 -32.20
CA ARG A 223 6.48 13.62 -31.41
C ARG A 223 7.84 14.29 -31.13
N LYS A 224 8.91 13.49 -30.99
CA LYS A 224 10.29 13.97 -30.75
C LYS A 224 10.98 14.68 -31.94
N ARG A 225 10.36 14.72 -33.13
CA ARG A 225 10.96 15.35 -34.32
C ARG A 225 10.47 16.77 -34.58
N ARG A 226 9.70 17.39 -33.69
CA ARG A 226 9.09 18.72 -33.89
C ARG A 226 9.56 19.82 -32.91
N ASP A 227 10.48 19.49 -32.03
CA ASP A 227 11.22 20.45 -31.19
C ASP A 227 12.69 20.43 -31.64
#